data_af637977d127ad99e246d47f7b7386ac
#
_entry.id   af637977d127ad99e246d47f7b7386ac
#
_cell.length_a   1.000
_cell.length_b   1.000
_cell.length_c   1.000
_cell.angle_alpha   90.00
_cell.angle_beta   90.00
_cell.angle_gamma   90.00
#
_symmetry.space_group_name_H-M   'P 1'
#
loop_
_entity.id
_entity.type
_entity.pdbx_description
1 polymer ?
#
loop_
_entity_poly.entity_id
_entity_poly.type
_entity_poly.pdbx_seq_one_letter_code
_entity_poly.pdbx_strand_id
1 'polypeptide(L)'
;MKRLFAAMLVGTAVMATPAAAQDDLGNVQVKLLGTAVLPDGKITAVNVDTVGLPVGTQTEANDNVVPTLAIEYFLSDSFSVETICCMTEHDVDAVAGLPGAELVADAKLIPATITGKAHFDLGGAKPYVGAGVTYFLWVDVDPGAATVPLGVTDTDLSDEFGFVLQAGMDVPLNDKGFGLTLDAKKYFVGTTARWYAGNTLAIETEHDLDPWVLSAGVSYRF
;
A
#
# COMPACT_ATOMS: atom_id res chain seq x y z
N MET A 1 4.06 26.29 -16.51
CA MET A 1 4.23 24.87 -16.24
C MET A 1 5.73 24.56 -16.17
N LYS A 2 6.31 24.56 -14.99
CA LYS A 2 7.74 24.22 -14.78
C LYS A 2 7.78 23.16 -13.70
N ARG A 3 8.02 21.91 -14.12
CA ARG A 3 8.22 20.78 -13.19
C ARG A 3 9.62 20.93 -12.58
N LEU A 4 9.69 21.24 -11.28
CA LEU A 4 10.92 21.15 -10.50
C LEU A 4 11.10 19.71 -10.06
N PHE A 5 12.13 19.05 -10.58
CA PHE A 5 12.66 17.81 -10.02
C PHE A 5 13.46 18.15 -8.76
N ALA A 6 12.96 17.80 -7.59
CA ALA A 6 13.73 17.82 -6.35
C ALA A 6 14.55 16.53 -6.28
N ALA A 7 15.87 16.66 -6.43
CA ALA A 7 16.81 15.57 -6.23
C ALA A 7 16.95 15.31 -4.72
N MET A 8 16.51 14.16 -4.26
CA MET A 8 16.69 13.71 -2.89
C MET A 8 18.10 13.11 -2.74
N LEU A 9 18.97 13.80 -1.98
CA LEU A 9 20.26 13.26 -1.57
C LEU A 9 20.03 12.18 -0.51
N VAL A 10 20.29 10.93 -0.88
CA VAL A 10 20.37 9.82 0.07
C VAL A 10 21.74 9.85 0.74
N GLY A 11 21.77 10.23 2.01
CA GLY A 11 22.98 10.19 2.84
C GLY A 11 23.37 8.74 3.12
N THR A 12 24.53 8.29 2.62
CA THR A 12 25.12 6.98 2.90
C THR A 12 25.69 6.93 4.31
N ALA A 13 24.94 6.36 5.26
CA ALA A 13 25.51 5.90 6.53
C ALA A 13 26.18 4.54 6.29
N VAL A 14 27.51 4.53 6.18
CA VAL A 14 28.30 3.30 6.15
C VAL A 14 28.35 2.75 7.58
N MET A 15 27.51 1.78 7.89
CA MET A 15 27.62 0.96 9.08
C MET A 15 28.60 -0.19 8.78
N ALA A 16 29.69 -0.27 9.53
CA ALA A 16 30.61 -1.41 9.48
C ALA A 16 29.92 -2.65 10.01
N THR A 17 29.64 -3.62 9.13
CA THR A 17 29.07 -4.92 9.50
C THR A 17 30.14 -5.88 10.01
N PRO A 18 29.90 -6.66 11.10
CA PRO A 18 30.71 -7.83 11.38
C PRO A 18 30.52 -8.85 10.26
N ALA A 19 31.62 -9.43 9.77
CA ALA A 19 31.57 -10.51 8.80
C ALA A 19 30.92 -11.74 9.43
N ALA A 20 29.63 -11.94 9.18
CA ALA A 20 28.96 -13.21 9.41
C ALA A 20 29.20 -14.11 8.20
N ALA A 21 29.21 -15.42 8.41
CA ALA A 21 29.35 -16.41 7.36
C ALA A 21 28.24 -16.17 6.32
N GLN A 22 28.64 -15.87 5.10
CA GLN A 22 27.73 -15.64 3.99
C GLN A 22 27.06 -16.99 3.66
N ASP A 23 25.73 -17.05 3.72
CA ASP A 23 24.98 -18.16 3.13
C ASP A 23 25.42 -18.27 1.66
N ASP A 24 25.64 -19.45 1.13
CA ASP A 24 26.00 -19.70 -0.29
C ASP A 24 24.90 -19.26 -1.27
N LEU A 25 23.75 -18.83 -0.75
CA LEU A 25 22.65 -18.23 -1.50
C LEU A 25 22.97 -16.76 -1.79
N GLY A 26 22.66 -16.31 -3.01
CA GLY A 26 22.88 -14.92 -3.44
C GLY A 26 22.09 -13.89 -2.62
N ASN A 27 22.21 -12.64 -3.01
CA ASN A 27 21.65 -11.51 -2.25
C ASN A 27 20.25 -11.09 -2.69
N VAL A 28 19.68 -11.70 -3.73
CA VAL A 28 18.36 -11.34 -4.25
C VAL A 28 17.35 -12.43 -3.94
N GLN A 29 16.21 -12.05 -3.39
CA GLN A 29 15.06 -12.92 -3.19
C GLN A 29 13.86 -12.35 -3.93
N VAL A 30 13.20 -13.19 -4.71
CA VAL A 30 11.94 -12.87 -5.40
C VAL A 30 10.82 -13.64 -4.72
N LYS A 31 9.69 -12.98 -4.49
CA LYS A 31 8.51 -13.57 -3.84
C LYS A 31 7.30 -13.40 -4.74
N LEU A 32 6.56 -14.49 -4.93
CA LEU A 32 5.24 -14.48 -5.57
C LEU A 32 4.19 -14.78 -4.51
N LEU A 33 3.33 -13.80 -4.24
CA LEU A 33 2.42 -13.80 -3.11
C LEU A 33 0.98 -13.62 -3.57
N GLY A 34 0.05 -14.27 -2.87
CA GLY A 34 -1.35 -13.87 -2.82
C GLY A 34 -1.52 -12.87 -1.66
N THR A 35 -2.09 -11.72 -1.95
CA THR A 35 -2.15 -10.59 -1.02
C THR A 35 -3.57 -10.12 -0.83
N ALA A 36 -4.06 -10.12 0.42
CA ALA A 36 -5.31 -9.48 0.81
C ALA A 36 -5.01 -8.02 1.23
N VAL A 37 -5.70 -7.08 0.63
CA VAL A 37 -5.65 -5.65 0.93
C VAL A 37 -6.96 -5.28 1.61
N LEU A 38 -6.87 -4.79 2.85
CA LEU A 38 -7.99 -4.52 3.76
C LEU A 38 -7.92 -3.04 4.18
N PRO A 39 -8.43 -2.11 3.36
CA PRO A 39 -8.42 -0.67 3.65
C PRO A 39 -9.54 -0.30 4.63
N ASP A 40 -9.38 0.84 5.32
CA ASP A 40 -10.44 1.45 6.14
C ASP A 40 -11.35 2.35 5.28
N GLY A 41 -10.81 3.39 4.62
CA GLY A 41 -11.56 4.29 3.74
C GLY A 41 -12.46 5.29 4.48
N LYS A 42 -12.17 5.54 5.76
CA LYS A 42 -13.00 6.34 6.65
C LYS A 42 -12.83 7.85 6.42
N ILE A 43 -13.96 8.60 6.33
CA ILE A 43 -13.95 10.06 6.27
C ILE A 43 -13.45 10.64 7.60
N THR A 44 -12.41 11.48 7.53
CA THR A 44 -11.85 12.22 8.67
C THR A 44 -12.23 13.69 8.66
N ALA A 45 -12.44 14.29 7.48
CA ALA A 45 -12.89 15.65 7.31
C ALA A 45 -13.74 15.83 6.05
N VAL A 46 -14.68 16.79 6.09
CA VAL A 46 -15.42 17.27 4.93
C VAL A 46 -15.04 18.73 4.72
N ASN A 47 -14.28 19.00 3.65
CA ASN A 47 -13.71 20.33 3.38
C ASN A 47 -14.65 21.16 2.48
N VAL A 48 -15.29 20.51 1.49
CA VAL A 48 -16.27 21.12 0.59
C VAL A 48 -17.49 20.21 0.50
N ASP A 49 -18.67 20.80 0.69
CA ASP A 49 -19.95 20.14 0.50
C ASP A 49 -20.96 21.14 -0.07
N THR A 50 -21.20 21.05 -1.37
CA THR A 50 -22.21 21.88 -2.06
C THR A 50 -23.50 21.12 -2.34
N VAL A 51 -23.54 19.83 -2.06
CA VAL A 51 -24.70 18.93 -2.33
C VAL A 51 -25.52 18.65 -1.09
N GLY A 52 -25.00 18.92 0.11
CA GLY A 52 -25.66 18.68 1.39
C GLY A 52 -25.59 17.24 1.84
N LEU A 53 -24.37 16.72 2.02
CA LEU A 53 -24.16 15.38 2.59
C LEU A 53 -24.83 15.26 3.97
N PRO A 54 -25.51 14.16 4.27
CA PRO A 54 -26.07 13.94 5.58
C PRO A 54 -24.99 14.01 6.69
N VAL A 55 -25.33 14.64 7.80
CA VAL A 55 -24.41 14.73 8.94
C VAL A 55 -24.05 13.34 9.44
N GLY A 56 -22.73 13.07 9.59
CA GLY A 56 -22.22 11.76 10.01
C GLY A 56 -22.10 10.75 8.87
N THR A 57 -22.11 11.20 7.62
CA THR A 57 -21.75 10.31 6.47
C THR A 57 -20.37 9.72 6.71
N GLN A 58 -20.27 8.40 6.55
CA GLN A 58 -19.03 7.64 6.62
C GLN A 58 -18.94 6.68 5.46
N THR A 59 -17.71 6.34 5.11
CA THR A 59 -17.37 5.47 3.98
C THR A 59 -16.47 4.32 4.41
N GLU A 60 -16.48 3.27 3.61
CA GLU A 60 -15.58 2.12 3.71
C GLU A 60 -15.16 1.73 2.30
N ALA A 61 -13.89 1.38 2.11
CA ALA A 61 -13.42 0.80 0.87
C ALA A 61 -13.48 -0.73 0.95
N ASN A 62 -13.84 -1.40 -0.15
CA ASN A 62 -13.96 -2.84 -0.18
C ASN A 62 -12.59 -3.53 -0.07
N ASP A 63 -12.59 -4.75 0.47
CA ASP A 63 -11.41 -5.62 0.49
C ASP A 63 -11.11 -6.15 -0.91
N ASN A 64 -9.81 -6.36 -1.21
CA ASN A 64 -9.40 -6.98 -2.46
C ASN A 64 -8.28 -8.02 -2.25
N VAL A 65 -8.21 -9.00 -3.15
CA VAL A 65 -7.14 -10.00 -3.16
C VAL A 65 -6.44 -9.99 -4.51
N VAL A 66 -5.14 -9.69 -4.48
CA VAL A 66 -4.33 -9.49 -5.68
C VAL A 66 -3.05 -10.31 -5.67
N PRO A 67 -2.53 -10.73 -6.84
CA PRO A 67 -1.18 -11.25 -6.95
C PRO A 67 -0.16 -10.13 -6.72
N THR A 68 0.88 -10.42 -5.93
CA THR A 68 1.95 -9.48 -5.61
C THR A 68 3.30 -10.08 -5.92
N LEU A 69 4.16 -9.32 -6.60
CA LEU A 69 5.57 -9.61 -6.76
C LEU A 69 6.36 -8.75 -5.78
N ALA A 70 7.19 -9.38 -4.94
CA ALA A 70 8.15 -8.66 -4.10
C ALA A 70 9.57 -9.02 -4.51
N ILE A 71 10.45 -8.02 -4.47
CA ILE A 71 11.88 -8.18 -4.70
C ILE A 71 12.59 -7.66 -3.46
N GLU A 72 13.42 -8.51 -2.88
CA GLU A 72 14.18 -8.24 -1.68
C GLU A 72 15.67 -8.38 -1.95
N TYR A 73 16.46 -7.39 -1.53
CA TYR A 73 17.89 -7.40 -1.61
C TYR A 73 18.52 -7.47 -0.23
N PHE A 74 19.25 -8.53 0.05
CA PHE A 74 19.95 -8.75 1.31
C PHE A 74 21.27 -7.98 1.34
N LEU A 75 21.38 -7.03 2.26
CA LEU A 75 22.60 -6.30 2.55
C LEU A 75 23.54 -7.14 3.44
N SER A 76 22.97 -8.03 4.24
CA SER A 76 23.60 -9.02 5.09
C SER A 76 22.57 -10.10 5.44
N ASP A 77 22.95 -11.16 6.15
CA ASP A 77 22.01 -12.21 6.60
C ASP A 77 20.92 -11.68 7.55
N SER A 78 21.17 -10.54 8.19
CA SER A 78 20.26 -9.93 9.16
C SER A 78 19.54 -8.69 8.66
N PHE A 79 19.92 -8.13 7.49
CA PHE A 79 19.33 -6.89 6.98
C PHE A 79 19.07 -6.97 5.49
N SER A 80 17.89 -6.50 5.07
CA SER A 80 17.50 -6.43 3.67
C SER A 80 16.69 -5.16 3.37
N VAL A 81 16.51 -4.90 2.09
CA VAL A 81 15.58 -3.89 1.54
C VAL A 81 14.63 -4.60 0.59
N GLU A 82 13.34 -4.42 0.79
CA GLU A 82 12.28 -5.01 -0.04
C GLU A 82 11.49 -3.91 -0.74
N THR A 83 11.13 -4.17 -2.00
CA THR A 83 10.09 -3.41 -2.73
C THR A 83 9.02 -4.37 -3.22
N ILE A 84 7.79 -3.86 -3.33
CA ILE A 84 6.66 -4.62 -3.88
C ILE A 84 6.15 -3.98 -5.16
N CYS A 85 5.64 -4.83 -6.06
CA CYS A 85 4.92 -4.43 -7.26
C CYS A 85 3.58 -5.16 -7.26
N CYS A 86 2.52 -4.41 -7.08
CA CYS A 86 1.14 -4.86 -7.25
C CYS A 86 0.27 -3.67 -7.67
N MET A 87 -0.88 -3.97 -8.24
CA MET A 87 -1.96 -3.01 -8.46
C MET A 87 -3.18 -3.58 -7.76
N THR A 88 -3.88 -2.75 -7.01
CA THR A 88 -5.16 -3.10 -6.37
C THR A 88 -6.23 -2.14 -6.85
N GLU A 89 -7.48 -2.60 -6.79
CA GLU A 89 -8.66 -1.84 -7.21
C GLU A 89 -9.68 -1.91 -6.09
N HIS A 90 -10.31 -0.79 -5.78
CA HIS A 90 -11.25 -0.68 -4.68
C HIS A 90 -12.43 0.20 -5.07
N ASP A 91 -13.63 -0.22 -4.63
CA ASP A 91 -14.82 0.61 -4.61
C ASP A 91 -14.98 1.22 -3.21
N VAL A 92 -15.61 2.40 -3.14
CA VAL A 92 -15.88 3.08 -1.88
C VAL A 92 -17.37 3.32 -1.73
N ASP A 93 -17.94 2.68 -0.72
CA ASP A 93 -19.34 2.77 -0.37
C ASP A 93 -19.58 3.62 0.89
N ALA A 94 -20.69 4.33 0.92
CA ALA A 94 -21.16 4.96 2.14
C ALA A 94 -21.76 3.90 3.07
N VAL A 95 -21.28 3.84 4.32
CA VAL A 95 -21.76 2.93 5.37
C VAL A 95 -22.66 3.63 6.39
N ALA A 96 -22.61 4.97 6.45
CA ALA A 96 -23.49 5.79 7.25
C ALA A 96 -23.90 7.04 6.49
N GLY A 97 -25.05 7.63 6.84
CA GLY A 97 -25.65 8.78 6.16
C GLY A 97 -26.39 8.41 4.89
N LEU A 98 -25.76 7.67 3.98
CA LEU A 98 -26.28 7.17 2.72
C LEU A 98 -25.90 5.68 2.52
N PRO A 99 -26.30 4.76 3.41
CA PRO A 99 -25.81 3.39 3.38
C PRO A 99 -26.04 2.69 2.04
N GLY A 100 -24.97 2.08 1.50
CA GLY A 100 -24.99 1.37 0.22
C GLY A 100 -24.94 2.28 -1.01
N ALA A 101 -24.64 3.58 -0.84
CA ALA A 101 -24.39 4.47 -1.95
C ALA A 101 -22.91 4.34 -2.36
N GLU A 102 -22.65 3.84 -3.56
CA GLU A 102 -21.33 3.79 -4.15
C GLU A 102 -20.89 5.21 -4.54
N LEU A 103 -19.80 5.68 -3.92
CA LEU A 103 -19.29 7.05 -4.09
C LEU A 103 -18.08 7.09 -5.02
N VAL A 104 -17.26 6.06 -5.02
CA VAL A 104 -16.12 5.86 -5.92
C VAL A 104 -16.18 4.45 -6.46
N ALA A 105 -15.97 4.30 -7.76
CA ALA A 105 -15.89 3.02 -8.44
C ALA A 105 -14.49 2.81 -9.04
N ASP A 106 -14.06 1.56 -9.14
CA ASP A 106 -12.87 1.11 -9.87
C ASP A 106 -11.59 1.90 -9.55
N ALA A 107 -11.43 2.39 -8.30
CA ALA A 107 -10.24 3.15 -7.90
C ALA A 107 -8.99 2.25 -7.91
N LYS A 108 -8.14 2.43 -8.93
CA LYS A 108 -6.92 1.66 -9.16
C LYS A 108 -5.72 2.33 -8.54
N LEU A 109 -5.02 1.60 -7.69
CA LEU A 109 -3.90 2.07 -6.89
C LEU A 109 -2.63 1.22 -7.12
N ILE A 110 -1.50 1.90 -7.26
CA ILE A 110 -0.16 1.30 -7.19
C ILE A 110 0.53 1.80 -5.91
N PRO A 111 0.71 0.95 -4.88
CA PRO A 111 1.44 1.31 -3.67
C PRO A 111 2.95 1.14 -3.90
N ALA A 112 3.64 2.19 -4.35
CA ALA A 112 5.09 2.18 -4.50
C ALA A 112 5.75 2.18 -3.12
N THR A 113 6.15 1.01 -2.63
CA THR A 113 6.61 0.79 -1.26
C THR A 113 8.04 0.29 -1.23
N ILE A 114 8.85 0.84 -0.31
CA ILE A 114 10.20 0.39 0.02
C ILE A 114 10.29 0.20 1.52
N THR A 115 10.70 -0.99 1.99
CA THR A 115 10.90 -1.32 3.41
C THR A 115 12.32 -1.81 3.68
N GLY A 116 12.90 -1.33 4.77
CA GLY A 116 14.09 -1.93 5.40
C GLY A 116 13.65 -2.98 6.41
N LYS A 117 14.29 -4.15 6.39
CA LYS A 117 13.91 -5.32 7.22
C LYS A 117 15.08 -5.78 8.05
N ALA A 118 14.80 -6.19 9.29
CA ALA A 118 15.72 -6.90 10.17
C ALA A 118 15.23 -8.34 10.35
N HIS A 119 16.11 -9.30 10.04
CA HIS A 119 15.84 -10.74 10.09
C HIS A 119 16.48 -11.39 11.32
N PHE A 120 15.80 -12.39 11.87
CA PHE A 120 16.23 -13.18 13.00
C PHE A 120 16.27 -14.65 12.59
N ASP A 121 17.37 -15.35 12.87
CA ASP A 121 17.46 -16.80 12.58
C ASP A 121 17.02 -17.60 13.79
N LEU A 122 15.99 -18.42 13.62
CA LEU A 122 15.47 -19.36 14.63
C LEU A 122 15.73 -20.84 14.27
N GLY A 123 16.70 -21.11 13.39
CA GLY A 123 17.10 -22.47 13.03
C GLY A 123 16.09 -23.22 12.15
N GLY A 124 15.57 -22.57 11.10
CA GLY A 124 14.64 -23.16 10.13
C GLY A 124 13.46 -22.25 9.79
N ALA A 125 13.32 -21.14 10.51
CA ALA A 125 12.44 -20.04 10.17
C ALA A 125 13.18 -18.73 10.40
N LYS A 126 13.00 -17.77 9.51
CA LYS A 126 13.60 -16.43 9.57
C LYS A 126 12.49 -15.38 9.74
N PRO A 127 12.00 -15.14 10.97
CA PRO A 127 11.10 -14.04 11.23
C PRO A 127 11.81 -12.73 10.99
N TYR A 128 11.03 -11.71 10.61
CA TYR A 128 11.53 -10.35 10.38
C TYR A 128 10.54 -9.30 10.85
N VAL A 129 11.08 -8.12 11.11
CA VAL A 129 10.33 -6.88 11.26
C VAL A 129 10.90 -5.85 10.32
N GLY A 130 10.07 -4.94 9.85
CA GLY A 130 10.49 -3.92 8.91
C GLY A 130 9.70 -2.61 9.09
N ALA A 131 10.27 -1.57 8.53
CA ALA A 131 9.63 -0.28 8.42
C ALA A 131 10.06 0.39 7.11
N GLY A 132 9.21 1.25 6.58
CA GLY A 132 9.50 1.90 5.32
C GLY A 132 8.58 3.05 4.98
N VAL A 133 8.67 3.45 3.73
CA VAL A 133 7.85 4.51 3.14
C VAL A 133 7.09 3.97 1.95
N THR A 134 5.94 4.56 1.70
CA THR A 134 5.12 4.27 0.54
C THR A 134 4.69 5.56 -0.14
N TYR A 135 4.44 5.48 -1.43
CA TYR A 135 3.75 6.49 -2.20
C TYR A 135 2.58 5.84 -2.91
N PHE A 136 1.37 6.22 -2.52
CA PHE A 136 0.14 5.75 -3.15
C PHE A 136 -0.09 6.56 -4.40
N LEU A 137 -0.07 5.88 -5.55
CA LEU A 137 -0.28 6.46 -6.87
C LEU A 137 -1.60 5.96 -7.44
N TRP A 138 -2.57 6.85 -7.56
CA TRP A 138 -3.84 6.55 -8.20
C TRP A 138 -3.69 6.65 -9.72
N VAL A 139 -4.07 5.59 -10.43
CA VAL A 139 -3.90 5.50 -11.89
C VAL A 139 -5.21 5.63 -12.64
N ASP A 140 -6.32 5.32 -11.99
CA ASP A 140 -7.67 5.41 -12.53
C ASP A 140 -8.67 5.52 -11.38
N VAL A 141 -9.69 6.36 -11.51
CA VAL A 141 -10.73 6.55 -10.49
C VAL A 141 -12.01 6.99 -11.18
N ASP A 142 -13.07 6.20 -11.05
CA ASP A 142 -14.37 6.51 -11.64
C ASP A 142 -15.37 7.05 -10.59
N PRO A 143 -16.29 7.95 -10.98
CA PRO A 143 -17.41 8.35 -10.13
C PRO A 143 -18.31 7.17 -9.80
N GLY A 144 -18.59 6.95 -8.51
CA GLY A 144 -19.54 5.91 -8.09
C GLY A 144 -20.97 6.16 -8.59
N ALA A 145 -21.70 5.09 -8.81
CA ALA A 145 -23.04 5.12 -9.42
C ALA A 145 -24.03 6.05 -8.68
N ALA A 146 -23.87 6.23 -7.37
CA ALA A 146 -24.73 7.14 -6.59
C ALA A 146 -24.43 8.63 -6.82
N THR A 147 -23.27 8.98 -7.34
CA THR A 147 -22.84 10.37 -7.56
C THR A 147 -23.23 10.90 -8.94
N VAL A 148 -23.36 10.02 -9.93
CA VAL A 148 -23.73 10.39 -11.32
C VAL A 148 -25.08 11.11 -11.42
N PRO A 149 -26.15 10.71 -10.73
CA PRO A 149 -27.43 11.44 -10.75
C PRO A 149 -27.34 12.84 -10.11
N LEU A 150 -26.33 13.11 -9.30
CA LEU A 150 -26.05 14.41 -8.70
C LEU A 150 -25.28 15.34 -9.65
N GLY A 151 -24.96 14.87 -10.86
CA GLY A 151 -24.24 15.62 -11.87
C GLY A 151 -22.71 15.53 -11.74
N VAL A 152 -22.19 14.59 -10.93
CA VAL A 152 -20.76 14.30 -10.88
C VAL A 152 -20.33 13.69 -12.20
N THR A 153 -19.26 14.24 -12.77
CA THR A 153 -18.70 13.84 -14.07
C THR A 153 -17.28 13.35 -13.97
N ASP A 154 -16.61 13.60 -12.81
CA ASP A 154 -15.22 13.22 -12.58
C ASP A 154 -14.94 13.08 -11.07
N THR A 155 -14.06 12.16 -10.72
CA THR A 155 -13.61 11.92 -9.36
C THR A 155 -12.09 11.79 -9.34
N ASP A 156 -11.45 12.43 -8.36
CA ASP A 156 -10.00 12.45 -8.18
C ASP A 156 -9.63 12.07 -6.75
N LEU A 157 -8.61 11.24 -6.60
CA LEU A 157 -8.00 10.90 -5.33
C LEU A 157 -6.55 11.40 -5.32
N SER A 158 -6.15 12.10 -4.25
CA SER A 158 -4.80 12.64 -4.17
C SER A 158 -3.77 11.53 -3.96
N ASP A 159 -2.67 11.61 -4.71
CA ASP A 159 -1.48 10.81 -4.46
C ASP A 159 -0.80 11.24 -3.16
N GLU A 160 -0.47 10.29 -2.28
CA GLU A 160 0.04 10.63 -0.95
C GLU A 160 1.24 9.77 -0.54
N PHE A 161 2.12 10.37 0.25
CA PHE A 161 3.15 9.65 0.96
C PHE A 161 2.63 9.11 2.28
N GLY A 162 3.09 7.90 2.63
CA GLY A 162 2.78 7.27 3.89
C GLY A 162 3.96 6.49 4.46
N PHE A 163 3.73 5.93 5.64
CA PHE A 163 4.66 5.02 6.31
C PHE A 163 4.10 3.61 6.32
N VAL A 164 4.99 2.63 6.46
CA VAL A 164 4.62 1.23 6.58
C VAL A 164 5.43 0.55 7.68
N LEU A 165 4.74 -0.24 8.50
CA LEU A 165 5.34 -1.21 9.41
C LEU A 165 5.09 -2.60 8.85
N GLN A 166 6.08 -3.48 8.98
CA GLN A 166 6.05 -4.82 8.41
C GLN A 166 6.52 -5.84 9.45
N ALA A 167 5.88 -6.99 9.47
CA ALA A 167 6.33 -8.16 10.20
C ALA A 167 5.99 -9.42 9.39
N GLY A 168 6.86 -10.42 9.44
CA GLY A 168 6.63 -11.64 8.71
C GLY A 168 7.63 -12.71 9.02
N MET A 169 7.62 -13.77 8.22
CA MET A 169 8.47 -14.92 8.38
C MET A 169 8.75 -15.57 7.03
N ASP A 170 10.02 -15.82 6.75
CA ASP A 170 10.47 -16.67 5.66
C ASP A 170 10.84 -18.06 6.22
N VAL A 171 10.34 -19.11 5.57
CA VAL A 171 10.63 -20.51 5.92
C VAL A 171 11.36 -21.16 4.75
N PRO A 172 12.70 -21.33 4.82
CA PRO A 172 13.45 -22.06 3.80
C PRO A 172 12.94 -23.50 3.67
N LEU A 173 12.70 -23.95 2.45
CA LEU A 173 12.26 -25.33 2.17
C LEU A 173 13.42 -26.24 1.76
N ASN A 174 14.49 -25.66 1.23
CA ASN A 174 15.68 -26.40 0.81
C ASN A 174 16.89 -25.44 0.67
N ASP A 175 18.08 -26.05 0.51
CA ASP A 175 19.36 -25.35 0.33
C ASP A 175 19.52 -24.73 -1.09
N LYS A 176 18.50 -24.83 -1.94
CA LYS A 176 18.50 -24.29 -3.31
C LYS A 176 17.79 -22.92 -3.42
N GLY A 177 17.45 -22.31 -2.30
CA GLY A 177 16.86 -20.98 -2.23
C GLY A 177 15.33 -20.94 -2.26
N PHE A 178 14.61 -22.07 -2.40
CA PHE A 178 13.15 -22.08 -2.31
C PHE A 178 12.66 -21.94 -0.88
N GLY A 179 11.63 -21.15 -0.67
CA GLY A 179 11.01 -20.89 0.62
C GLY A 179 9.52 -20.58 0.54
N LEU A 180 8.91 -20.47 1.71
CA LEU A 180 7.58 -19.91 1.91
C LEU A 180 7.70 -18.58 2.65
N THR A 181 6.83 -17.64 2.35
CA THR A 181 6.76 -16.34 3.00
C THR A 181 5.35 -16.11 3.54
N LEU A 182 5.27 -15.64 4.79
CA LEU A 182 4.10 -15.01 5.39
C LEU A 182 4.46 -13.57 5.76
N ASP A 183 3.63 -12.63 5.40
CA ASP A 183 3.90 -11.21 5.57
C ASP A 183 2.64 -10.44 5.99
N ALA A 184 2.81 -9.48 6.87
CA ALA A 184 1.78 -8.53 7.27
C ALA A 184 2.39 -7.13 7.26
N LYS A 185 1.73 -6.21 6.54
CA LYS A 185 2.07 -4.79 6.51
C LYS A 185 0.89 -3.96 7.06
N LYS A 186 1.20 -2.98 7.89
CA LYS A 186 0.26 -1.92 8.28
C LYS A 186 0.75 -0.62 7.68
N TYR A 187 -0.05 -0.05 6.84
CA TYR A 187 0.21 1.26 6.25
C TYR A 187 -0.44 2.35 7.10
N PHE A 188 0.13 3.55 7.03
CA PHE A 188 -0.37 4.79 7.63
C PHE A 188 -0.35 5.84 6.53
N VAL A 189 -1.49 5.99 5.86
CA VAL A 189 -1.65 6.84 4.67
C VAL A 189 -3.10 7.22 4.49
N GLY A 190 -3.35 8.48 4.15
CA GLY A 190 -4.67 8.98 3.78
C GLY A 190 -4.79 9.25 2.29
N THR A 191 -5.89 9.88 1.90
CA THR A 191 -6.10 10.50 0.60
C THR A 191 -7.15 11.59 0.71
N THR A 192 -7.12 12.55 -0.21
CA THR A 192 -8.20 13.53 -0.39
C THR A 192 -9.01 13.15 -1.61
N ALA A 193 -10.30 12.89 -1.41
CA ALA A 193 -11.23 12.57 -2.49
C ALA A 193 -11.98 13.83 -2.93
N ARG A 194 -12.07 14.04 -4.24
CA ARG A 194 -12.71 15.21 -4.87
C ARG A 194 -13.68 14.76 -5.95
N TRP A 195 -14.90 15.26 -5.88
CA TRP A 195 -15.93 15.02 -6.90
C TRP A 195 -16.27 16.32 -7.62
N TYR A 196 -16.26 16.26 -8.94
CA TYR A 196 -16.47 17.41 -9.81
C TYR A 196 -17.77 17.28 -10.61
N ALA A 197 -18.57 18.35 -10.63
CA ALA A 197 -19.67 18.55 -11.55
C ALA A 197 -19.21 19.46 -12.69
N GLY A 198 -18.79 18.89 -13.82
CA GLY A 198 -18.06 19.60 -14.86
C GLY A 198 -16.74 20.15 -14.33
N ASN A 199 -16.58 21.47 -14.30
CA ASN A 199 -15.36 22.13 -13.78
C ASN A 199 -15.52 22.63 -12.33
N THR A 200 -16.63 22.30 -11.65
CA THR A 200 -16.91 22.80 -10.31
C THR A 200 -16.66 21.69 -9.29
N LEU A 201 -15.83 21.96 -8.29
CA LEU A 201 -15.65 21.08 -7.14
C LEU A 201 -16.95 21.07 -6.33
N ALA A 202 -17.60 19.90 -6.24
CA ALA A 202 -18.87 19.72 -5.57
C ALA A 202 -18.70 19.20 -4.14
N ILE A 203 -17.78 18.23 -3.96
CA ILE A 203 -17.46 17.60 -2.67
C ILE A 203 -15.96 17.44 -2.58
N GLU A 204 -15.40 17.68 -1.39
CA GLU A 204 -14.02 17.32 -1.03
C GLU A 204 -14.02 16.74 0.39
N THR A 205 -13.46 15.55 0.53
CA THR A 205 -13.33 14.86 1.82
C THR A 205 -11.93 14.31 2.00
N GLU A 206 -11.44 14.29 3.25
CA GLU A 206 -10.22 13.60 3.64
C GLU A 206 -10.55 12.22 4.19
N HIS A 207 -9.72 11.23 3.86
CA HIS A 207 -9.91 9.85 4.25
C HIS A 207 -8.64 9.26 4.85
N ASP A 208 -8.78 8.47 5.93
CA ASP A 208 -7.77 7.53 6.37
C ASP A 208 -7.99 6.20 5.64
N LEU A 209 -6.98 5.75 4.90
CA LEU A 209 -7.01 4.45 4.21
C LEU A 209 -6.39 3.36 5.08
N ASP A 210 -5.28 3.64 5.68
CA ASP A 210 -4.56 2.84 6.68
C ASP A 210 -4.70 1.30 6.50
N PRO A 211 -4.45 0.73 5.30
CA PRO A 211 -4.75 -0.66 5.04
C PRO A 211 -3.89 -1.62 5.85
N TRP A 212 -4.49 -2.74 6.26
CA TRP A 212 -3.76 -3.97 6.50
C TRP A 212 -3.54 -4.71 5.18
N VAL A 213 -2.32 -5.17 4.96
CA VAL A 213 -1.94 -5.94 3.78
C VAL A 213 -1.32 -7.25 4.25
N LEU A 214 -2.04 -8.36 4.02
CA LEU A 214 -1.67 -9.70 4.47
C LEU A 214 -1.31 -10.54 3.27
N SER A 215 -0.10 -11.10 3.25
CA SER A 215 0.41 -11.83 2.09
C SER A 215 0.95 -13.19 2.49
N ALA A 216 0.75 -14.17 1.60
CA ALA A 216 1.36 -15.49 1.72
C ALA A 216 1.76 -16.01 0.33
N GLY A 217 2.88 -16.74 0.26
CA GLY A 217 3.29 -17.32 -1.00
C GLY A 217 4.66 -17.99 -0.96
N VAL A 218 5.25 -18.06 -2.13
CA VAL A 218 6.55 -18.72 -2.34
C VAL A 218 7.65 -17.69 -2.57
N SER A 219 8.85 -18.03 -2.13
CA SER A 219 10.04 -17.22 -2.35
C SER A 219 11.15 -18.05 -3.00
N TYR A 220 12.01 -17.36 -3.72
CA TYR A 220 13.23 -17.92 -4.29
C TYR A 220 14.38 -16.93 -4.13
N ARG A 221 15.44 -17.35 -3.44
CA ARG A 221 16.67 -16.59 -3.22
C ARG A 221 17.79 -17.14 -4.10
N PHE A 222 18.52 -16.26 -4.79
CA PHE A 222 19.60 -16.57 -5.73
C PHE A 222 20.67 -15.51 -5.75
#